data_b84f307b37768a2e19f002a2575bd236
#
_entry.id   b84f307b37768a2e19f002a2575bd236
#
_cell.length_a   1.000
_cell.length_b   1.000
_cell.length_c   1.000
_cell.angle_alpha   90.00
_cell.angle_beta   90.00
_cell.angle_gamma   90.00
#
_symmetry.space_group_name_H-M   'P 1'
#
loop_
_entity.id
_entity.type
_entity.pdbx_description
1 polymer ?
#
loop_
_entity_poly.entity_id
_entity_poly.type
_entity_poly.pdbx_seq_one_letter_code
_entity_poly.pdbx_strand_id
1 'polypeptide(L)'
;MWLRRPVFALMAVLAPATILDAALPKPQLSPESVSLTGQLLVASTTMGDPRFQRTVILVVRHNESGAFGIVINRPVGQRTLASLLEKLGEKDAVAGNVQIFAGGPVQPVLGFV
;
A
#
# COMPACT_ATOMS: atom_id res chain seq x y z
N MET A 1 -58.81 3.91 -75.11
CA MET A 1 -58.17 2.92 -74.26
C MET A 1 -56.86 3.46 -73.71
N TRP A 2 -56.92 3.97 -72.53
CA TRP A 2 -55.80 4.66 -71.94
C TRP A 2 -55.20 3.81 -70.79
N LEU A 3 -54.06 3.21 -71.01
CA LEU A 3 -53.31 2.49 -69.95
C LEU A 3 -52.55 3.47 -69.10
N ARG A 4 -53.03 3.75 -67.92
CA ARG A 4 -52.26 4.52 -66.87
C ARG A 4 -51.37 3.56 -66.11
N ARG A 5 -50.06 3.67 -66.34
CA ARG A 5 -49.06 2.97 -65.56
C ARG A 5 -48.92 3.67 -64.19
N PRO A 6 -49.06 2.93 -63.10
CA PRO A 6 -48.72 3.52 -61.81
C PRO A 6 -47.19 3.58 -61.66
N VAL A 7 -46.71 4.75 -61.48
CA VAL A 7 -45.31 4.98 -61.08
C VAL A 7 -45.20 4.62 -59.61
N PHE A 8 -44.61 3.48 -59.30
CA PHE A 8 -44.23 3.16 -57.96
C PHE A 8 -43.01 4.00 -57.61
N ALA A 9 -43.19 5.03 -56.80
CA ALA A 9 -42.12 5.77 -56.17
C ALA A 9 -41.51 4.86 -55.07
N LEU A 10 -40.34 4.34 -55.35
CA LEU A 10 -39.56 3.58 -54.38
C LEU A 10 -38.97 4.61 -53.40
N MET A 11 -39.63 4.82 -52.24
CA MET A 11 -39.07 5.57 -51.17
C MET A 11 -38.02 4.72 -50.47
N ALA A 12 -36.74 4.98 -50.76
CA ALA A 12 -35.63 4.44 -50.01
C ALA A 12 -35.58 5.14 -48.64
N VAL A 13 -36.06 4.46 -47.62
CA VAL A 13 -35.88 4.91 -46.23
C VAL A 13 -34.44 4.65 -45.84
N LEU A 14 -33.64 5.71 -45.86
CA LEU A 14 -32.30 5.69 -45.36
C LEU A 14 -32.39 5.69 -43.83
N ALA A 15 -32.33 4.53 -43.22
CA ALA A 15 -32.21 4.43 -41.77
C ALA A 15 -30.81 4.92 -41.35
N PRO A 16 -30.69 5.87 -40.42
CA PRO A 16 -29.37 6.23 -39.87
C PRO A 16 -28.86 5.03 -39.08
N ALA A 17 -27.75 4.45 -39.54
CA ALA A 17 -26.99 3.50 -38.74
C ALA A 17 -26.45 4.24 -37.52
N THR A 18 -27.14 4.13 -36.38
CA THR A 18 -26.60 4.50 -35.13
C THR A 18 -25.44 3.55 -34.82
N ILE A 19 -24.21 4.04 -35.03
CA ILE A 19 -23.01 3.36 -34.58
C ILE A 19 -23.08 3.40 -33.07
N LEU A 20 -23.54 2.30 -32.47
CA LEU A 20 -23.43 2.09 -31.04
C LEU A 20 -21.91 1.95 -30.77
N ASP A 21 -21.30 3.04 -30.38
CA ASP A 21 -19.91 3.03 -29.90
C ASP A 21 -19.92 2.24 -28.58
N ALA A 22 -19.79 0.92 -28.71
CA ALA A 22 -19.54 0.05 -27.61
C ALA A 22 -18.11 0.35 -27.14
N ALA A 23 -17.97 1.37 -26.29
CA ALA A 23 -16.75 1.61 -25.57
C ALA A 23 -16.39 0.31 -24.86
N LEU A 24 -15.40 -0.40 -25.39
CA LEU A 24 -14.81 -1.56 -24.73
C LEU A 24 -14.48 -1.12 -23.30
N PRO A 25 -14.92 -1.83 -22.27
CA PRO A 25 -14.53 -1.51 -20.92
C PRO A 25 -13.01 -1.50 -20.91
N LYS A 26 -12.44 -0.31 -20.67
CA LYS A 26 -11.00 -0.20 -20.42
C LYS A 26 -10.71 -1.20 -19.33
N PRO A 27 -9.73 -2.11 -19.48
CA PRO A 27 -9.32 -2.95 -18.37
C PRO A 27 -8.97 -1.97 -17.25
N GLN A 28 -9.82 -1.90 -16.25
CA GLN A 28 -9.46 -1.32 -14.98
C GLN A 28 -8.41 -2.28 -14.44
N LEU A 29 -7.15 -1.95 -14.70
CA LEU A 29 -6.08 -2.42 -13.86
C LEU A 29 -6.45 -1.90 -12.47
N SER A 30 -7.20 -2.70 -11.72
CA SER A 30 -7.22 -2.57 -10.28
C SER A 30 -5.74 -2.50 -9.93
N PRO A 31 -5.25 -1.43 -9.29
CA PRO A 31 -3.90 -1.47 -8.77
C PRO A 31 -3.90 -2.69 -7.86
N GLU A 32 -3.37 -3.79 -8.37
CA GLU A 32 -3.04 -4.94 -7.54
C GLU A 32 -2.27 -4.30 -6.40
N SER A 33 -2.82 -4.34 -5.20
CA SER A 33 -2.22 -3.68 -4.06
C SER A 33 -0.90 -4.38 -3.80
N VAL A 34 0.14 -3.85 -4.43
CA VAL A 34 1.49 -4.39 -4.30
C VAL A 34 1.81 -4.34 -2.82
N SER A 35 1.97 -5.50 -2.22
CA SER A 35 2.33 -5.59 -0.81
C SER A 35 3.68 -4.90 -0.60
N LEU A 36 3.71 -3.98 0.36
CA LEU A 36 4.94 -3.30 0.77
C LEU A 36 5.70 -4.09 1.84
N THR A 37 5.27 -5.29 2.18
CA THR A 37 5.93 -6.14 3.19
C THR A 37 7.41 -6.36 2.83
N GLY A 38 8.29 -6.13 3.81
CA GLY A 38 9.74 -6.22 3.64
C GLY A 38 10.39 -4.96 3.06
N GLN A 39 9.62 -3.93 2.74
CA GLN A 39 10.15 -2.67 2.22
C GLN A 39 10.40 -1.65 3.34
N LEU A 40 11.28 -0.70 3.07
CA LEU A 40 11.55 0.43 3.93
C LEU A 40 10.77 1.66 3.46
N LEU A 41 10.05 2.30 4.37
CA LEU A 41 9.47 3.62 4.16
C LEU A 41 10.35 4.67 4.82
N VAL A 42 10.82 5.62 4.04
CA VAL A 42 11.63 6.74 4.52
C VAL A 42 10.77 7.99 4.59
N ALA A 43 10.76 8.64 5.75
CA ALA A 43 10.00 9.88 5.92
C ALA A 43 10.52 10.96 4.96
N SER A 44 9.59 11.66 4.30
CA SER A 44 9.91 12.83 3.50
C SER A 44 10.56 13.92 4.34
N THR A 45 11.42 14.73 3.75
CA THR A 45 12.03 15.90 4.39
C THR A 45 10.98 16.94 4.82
N THR A 46 9.81 16.92 4.20
CA THR A 46 8.66 17.80 4.49
C THR A 46 7.63 17.16 5.42
N MET A 47 7.96 16.03 6.04
CA MET A 47 7.07 15.35 6.98
C MET A 47 6.70 16.28 8.15
N GLY A 48 5.42 16.64 8.24
CA GLY A 48 4.92 17.57 9.25
C GLY A 48 4.68 16.93 10.63
N ASP A 49 4.45 15.62 10.68
CA ASP A 49 4.19 14.90 11.94
C ASP A 49 5.50 14.61 12.68
N PRO A 50 5.73 15.21 13.89
CA PRO A 50 6.97 15.03 14.62
C PRO A 50 7.24 13.59 15.08
N ARG A 51 6.19 12.75 15.15
CA ARG A 51 6.35 11.33 15.50
C ARG A 51 7.06 10.54 14.42
N PHE A 52 6.95 10.99 13.16
CA PHE A 52 7.50 10.31 11.99
C PHE A 52 8.60 11.09 11.27
N GLN A 53 8.92 12.30 11.72
CA GLN A 53 10.04 13.06 11.13
C GLN A 53 11.34 12.27 11.21
N ARG A 54 12.08 12.22 10.09
CA ARG A 54 13.38 11.53 9.97
C ARG A 54 13.34 10.05 10.34
N THR A 55 12.18 9.40 10.23
CA THR A 55 12.06 7.97 10.54
C THR A 55 12.27 7.12 9.31
N VAL A 56 12.78 5.92 9.55
CA VAL A 56 12.79 4.81 8.61
C VAL A 56 11.95 3.70 9.25
N ILE A 57 10.96 3.22 8.50
CA ILE A 57 10.03 2.19 8.95
C ILE A 57 10.23 0.95 8.10
N LEU A 58 10.48 -0.19 8.74
CA LEU A 58 10.39 -1.50 8.10
C LEU A 58 8.93 -1.95 8.10
N VAL A 59 8.36 -2.19 6.92
CA VAL A 59 7.02 -2.73 6.79
C VAL A 59 7.07 -4.23 7.02
N VAL A 60 6.54 -4.67 8.14
CA VAL A 60 6.55 -6.09 8.55
C VAL A 60 5.38 -6.84 7.90
N ARG A 61 4.24 -6.17 7.75
CA ARG A 61 3.04 -6.73 7.14
C ARG A 61 2.27 -5.64 6.39
N HIS A 62 1.81 -5.97 5.19
CA HIS A 62 0.90 -5.14 4.43
C HIS A 62 -0.04 -6.04 3.62
N ASN A 63 -1.34 -5.92 3.87
CA ASN A 63 -2.40 -6.65 3.18
C ASN A 63 -3.69 -5.82 3.18
N GLU A 64 -4.77 -6.36 2.67
CA GLU A 64 -6.08 -5.70 2.62
C GLU A 64 -6.63 -5.29 4.00
N SER A 65 -6.21 -5.96 5.07
CA SER A 65 -6.60 -5.64 6.45
C SER A 65 -5.82 -4.49 7.06
N GLY A 66 -4.79 -3.99 6.36
CA GLY A 66 -3.97 -2.87 6.82
C GLY A 66 -2.47 -3.13 6.77
N ALA A 67 -1.71 -2.25 7.41
CA ALA A 67 -0.26 -2.31 7.46
C ALA A 67 0.26 -2.27 8.90
N PHE A 68 1.37 -2.98 9.13
CA PHE A 68 2.13 -2.92 10.36
C PHE A 68 3.60 -2.72 10.05
N GLY A 69 4.22 -1.73 10.67
CA GLY A 69 5.62 -1.40 10.48
C GLY A 69 6.32 -1.05 11.80
N ILE A 70 7.63 -1.15 11.80
CA ILE A 70 8.49 -0.87 12.94
C ILE A 70 9.47 0.23 12.55
N VAL A 71 9.57 1.29 13.35
CA VAL A 71 10.63 2.31 13.23
C VAL A 71 11.95 1.68 13.64
N ILE A 72 12.96 1.78 12.76
CA ILE A 72 14.25 1.09 12.98
C ILE A 72 15.42 2.02 13.28
N ASN A 73 15.24 3.34 13.19
CA ASN A 73 16.31 4.32 13.31
C ASN A 73 16.12 5.33 14.45
N ARG A 74 15.40 4.96 15.50
CA ARG A 74 15.16 5.83 16.66
C ARG A 74 15.78 5.23 17.92
N PRO A 75 17.08 5.43 18.18
CA PRO A 75 17.74 4.90 19.37
C PRO A 75 17.22 5.59 20.63
N VAL A 76 16.95 4.80 21.67
CA VAL A 76 16.51 5.30 23.00
C VAL A 76 17.52 5.05 24.09
N GLY A 77 18.52 4.21 23.86
CA GLY A 77 19.57 3.94 24.83
C GLY A 77 20.20 2.57 24.68
N GLN A 78 21.09 2.24 25.58
CA GLN A 78 21.74 0.93 25.65
C GLN A 78 21.26 0.16 26.88
N ARG A 79 21.23 -1.15 26.75
CA ARG A 79 20.98 -2.10 27.84
C ARG A 79 22.02 -3.21 27.82
N THR A 80 22.32 -3.77 28.98
CA THR A 80 23.13 -4.98 29.02
C THR A 80 22.35 -6.15 28.46
N LEU A 81 23.01 -7.01 27.70
CA LEU A 81 22.39 -8.20 27.16
C LEU A 81 21.81 -9.11 28.26
N ALA A 82 22.52 -9.22 29.40
CA ALA A 82 22.04 -9.95 30.56
C ALA A 82 20.68 -9.44 31.07
N SER A 83 20.50 -8.09 31.17
CA SER A 83 19.23 -7.53 31.65
C SER A 83 18.07 -7.72 30.65
N LEU A 84 18.39 -7.86 29.37
CA LEU A 84 17.40 -8.13 28.35
C LEU A 84 16.97 -9.60 28.39
N LEU A 85 17.94 -10.53 28.50
CA LEU A 85 17.68 -11.96 28.60
C LEU A 85 16.88 -12.31 29.86
N GLU A 86 17.20 -11.67 31.01
CA GLU A 86 16.44 -11.84 32.24
C GLU A 86 14.95 -11.48 32.08
N LYS A 87 14.65 -10.41 31.33
CA LYS A 87 13.26 -10.02 31.02
C LYS A 87 12.55 -11.01 30.10
N LEU A 88 13.30 -11.74 29.30
CA LEU A 88 12.78 -12.80 28.43
C LEU A 88 12.68 -14.16 29.12
N GLY A 89 13.08 -14.22 30.41
CA GLY A 89 13.07 -15.44 31.21
C GLY A 89 14.33 -16.30 31.08
N GLU A 90 15.34 -15.83 30.35
CA GLU A 90 16.64 -16.49 30.21
C GLU A 90 17.58 -16.01 31.32
N LYS A 91 18.31 -16.92 31.94
CA LYS A 91 19.22 -16.63 33.04
C LYS A 91 20.70 -16.73 32.66
N ASP A 92 20.99 -16.84 31.39
CA ASP A 92 22.37 -16.95 30.92
C ASP A 92 23.11 -15.64 31.11
N ALA A 93 24.22 -15.69 31.80
CA ALA A 93 25.10 -14.53 32.02
C ALA A 93 25.94 -14.27 30.76
N VAL A 94 25.38 -13.52 29.80
CA VAL A 94 26.07 -13.12 28.58
C VAL A 94 26.56 -11.68 28.75
N ALA A 95 27.86 -11.46 28.52
CA ALA A 95 28.45 -10.12 28.53
C ALA A 95 28.14 -9.40 27.22
N GLY A 96 27.88 -8.10 27.31
CA GLY A 96 27.65 -7.22 26.16
C GLY A 96 26.56 -6.20 26.39
N ASN A 97 26.55 -5.18 25.53
CA ASN A 97 25.50 -4.17 25.49
C ASN A 97 24.80 -4.21 24.13
N VAL A 98 23.52 -3.96 24.14
CA VAL A 98 22.70 -3.81 22.94
C VAL A 98 22.08 -2.44 22.87
N GLN A 99 22.01 -1.89 21.68
CA GLN A 99 21.32 -0.65 21.41
C GLN A 99 19.81 -0.94 21.35
N ILE A 100 19.02 -0.18 22.09
CA ILE A 100 17.56 -0.27 22.07
C ILE A 100 16.99 0.85 21.20
N PHE A 101 16.01 0.52 20.39
CA PHE A 101 15.31 1.42 19.50
C PHE A 101 13.82 1.49 19.85
N ALA A 102 13.21 2.66 19.68
CA ALA A 102 11.76 2.82 19.79
C ALA A 102 11.10 2.36 18.50
N GLY A 103 10.26 1.33 18.57
CA GLY A 103 9.59 0.71 17.42
C GLY A 103 8.44 1.51 16.81
N GLY A 104 7.99 2.57 17.48
CA GLY A 104 6.93 3.47 16.98
C GLY A 104 6.02 4.00 18.07
N PRO A 105 5.10 4.90 17.72
CA PRO A 105 4.25 5.58 18.69
C PRO A 105 3.11 4.70 19.27
N VAL A 106 2.74 3.61 18.57
CA VAL A 106 1.58 2.77 18.97
C VAL A 106 1.99 1.73 20.01
N GLN A 107 3.14 1.08 19.82
CA GLN A 107 3.70 0.12 20.76
C GLN A 107 5.21 0.35 20.89
N PRO A 108 5.64 1.29 21.73
CA PRO A 108 7.04 1.67 21.83
C PRO A 108 7.97 0.56 22.34
N VAL A 109 7.41 -0.51 22.94
CA VAL A 109 8.17 -1.61 23.55
C VAL A 109 8.57 -2.70 22.53
N LEU A 110 8.06 -2.67 21.30
CA LEU A 110 8.34 -3.68 20.26
C LEU A 110 9.54 -3.31 19.36
N GLY A 111 10.55 -2.69 19.89
CA GLY A 111 11.76 -2.36 19.15
C GLY A 111 13.00 -3.06 19.72
N PHE A 112 13.09 -4.37 19.52
CA PHE A 112 14.33 -5.13 19.78
C PHE A 112 15.06 -5.39 18.48
N VAL A 113 16.22 -4.85 18.33
CA VAL A 113 17.22 -5.22 17.32
C VAL A 113 18.55 -5.46 18.01
#